data_9c8890ba2732340d0f42d5ddae697d0c
#
_entry.id   9c8890ba2732340d0f42d5ddae697d0c
#
_cell.length_a   1.000
_cell.length_b   1.000
_cell.length_c   1.000
_cell.angle_alpha   90.00
_cell.angle_beta   90.00
_cell.angle_gamma   90.00
#
_symmetry.space_group_name_H-M   'P 1'
#
loop_
_entity.id
_entity.type
_entity.pdbx_description
1 polymer ?
#
loop_
_entity_poly.entity_id
_entity_poly.type
_entity_poly.pdbx_seq_one_letter_code
_entity_poly.pdbx_strand_id
1 'polypeptide(L)'
;MSTKIKINSQIFQDSNNVYYPKDESEVSDLIRELYKQDSPTEIIGKNSKSFIGNKTQSANTTSLSKISGIIDYRPEELYIKVKACTPINEIEQVLSKNNQELAFEPIDFGYIKEGKSNKGTIAGYLSCNYAGSRRFKVGSVRDHVLGFKGVNGKGDIIKSGGTVVKNVTGYDLSKLIAGSFGTLVALTEITLKVLPKKDSSKTVIILSLIHI
;
A
#
# COMPACT_ATOMS: atom_id res chain seq x y z
N MET A 1 11.16 -20.36 24.90
CA MET A 1 9.86 -20.11 25.55
C MET A 1 9.22 -18.95 24.82
N SER A 2 8.13 -19.19 24.10
CA SER A 2 7.38 -18.12 23.39
C SER A 2 6.61 -17.33 24.43
N THR A 3 7.08 -16.14 24.76
CA THR A 3 6.35 -15.22 25.65
C THR A 3 5.10 -14.76 24.91
N LYS A 4 3.94 -15.29 25.30
CA LYS A 4 2.66 -14.79 24.76
C LYS A 4 2.54 -13.31 25.10
N ILE A 5 2.54 -12.48 24.08
CA ILE A 5 2.33 -11.04 24.20
C ILE A 5 0.94 -10.84 24.78
N LYS A 6 0.86 -10.24 25.99
CA LYS A 6 -0.43 -9.86 26.56
C LYS A 6 -0.90 -8.59 25.87
N ILE A 7 -1.72 -8.76 24.85
CA ILE A 7 -2.44 -7.65 24.23
C ILE A 7 -3.77 -7.54 24.95
N ASN A 8 -4.05 -6.36 25.48
CA ASN A 8 -5.29 -6.06 26.24
C ASN A 8 -6.50 -5.90 25.29
N SER A 9 -6.38 -6.31 24.04
CA SER A 9 -7.36 -6.09 23.00
C SER A 9 -7.90 -7.41 22.44
N GLN A 10 -9.11 -7.36 21.95
CA GLN A 10 -9.81 -8.44 21.23
C GLN A 10 -9.21 -8.74 19.85
N ILE A 11 -7.92 -8.41 19.62
CA ILE A 11 -7.25 -8.61 18.33
C ILE A 11 -7.00 -10.10 18.15
N PHE A 12 -7.56 -10.66 17.07
CA PHE A 12 -7.37 -12.05 16.75
C PHE A 12 -5.90 -12.33 16.38
N GLN A 13 -5.30 -13.30 17.05
CA GLN A 13 -3.97 -13.85 16.77
C GLN A 13 -4.11 -15.32 16.38
N ASP A 14 -3.44 -15.73 15.31
CA ASP A 14 -3.37 -17.14 14.93
C ASP A 14 -2.20 -17.89 15.58
N SER A 15 -2.12 -19.21 15.33
CA SER A 15 -1.07 -20.08 15.86
C SER A 15 0.35 -19.74 15.37
N ASN A 16 0.48 -18.90 14.34
CA ASN A 16 1.75 -18.51 13.72
C ASN A 16 2.22 -17.12 14.18
N ASN A 17 1.68 -16.58 15.26
CA ASN A 17 1.93 -15.22 15.75
C ASN A 17 1.56 -14.11 14.74
N VAL A 18 0.52 -14.33 13.94
CA VAL A 18 -0.03 -13.31 13.04
C VAL A 18 -1.23 -12.63 13.70
N TYR A 19 -1.15 -11.30 13.84
CA TYR A 19 -2.21 -10.45 14.36
C TYR A 19 -3.05 -9.88 13.22
N TYR A 20 -4.36 -9.77 13.42
CA TYR A 20 -5.32 -9.31 12.41
C TYR A 20 -6.18 -8.15 12.96
N PRO A 21 -5.62 -6.95 13.11
CA PRO A 21 -6.40 -5.78 13.52
C PRO A 21 -7.46 -5.43 12.47
N LYS A 22 -8.64 -4.99 12.93
CA LYS A 22 -9.82 -4.70 12.09
C LYS A 22 -9.90 -3.25 11.65
N ASP A 23 -9.30 -2.35 12.42
CA ASP A 23 -9.34 -0.92 12.18
C ASP A 23 -8.05 -0.22 12.64
N GLU A 24 -7.99 1.09 12.44
CA GLU A 24 -6.84 1.92 12.77
C GLU A 24 -6.55 1.96 14.28
N SER A 25 -7.58 1.94 15.12
CA SER A 25 -7.42 1.94 16.59
C SER A 25 -6.75 0.65 17.06
N GLU A 26 -7.22 -0.51 16.56
CA GLU A 26 -6.61 -1.80 16.88
C GLU A 26 -5.16 -1.89 16.38
N VAL A 27 -4.82 -1.29 15.22
CA VAL A 27 -3.41 -1.20 14.75
C VAL A 27 -2.59 -0.36 15.70
N SER A 28 -3.10 0.79 16.13
CA SER A 28 -2.43 1.69 17.07
C SER A 28 -2.14 0.99 18.40
N ASP A 29 -3.15 0.35 18.98
CA ASP A 29 -3.02 -0.34 20.26
C ASP A 29 -2.04 -1.53 20.16
N LEU A 30 -2.11 -2.32 19.08
CA LEU A 30 -1.20 -3.42 18.82
C LEU A 30 0.26 -2.95 18.74
N ILE A 31 0.53 -1.95 17.88
CA ILE A 31 1.90 -1.45 17.70
C ILE A 31 2.42 -0.84 18.99
N ARG A 32 1.60 -0.13 19.76
CA ARG A 32 1.99 0.45 21.06
C ARG A 32 2.38 -0.63 22.08
N GLU A 33 1.63 -1.72 22.12
CA GLU A 33 1.97 -2.84 23.02
C GLU A 33 3.24 -3.58 22.57
N LEU A 34 3.40 -3.82 21.26
CA LEU A 34 4.62 -4.42 20.71
C LEU A 34 5.84 -3.52 20.95
N TYR A 35 5.69 -2.20 20.82
CA TYR A 35 6.75 -1.23 21.12
C TYR A 35 7.18 -1.26 22.58
N LYS A 36 6.23 -1.29 23.54
CA LYS A 36 6.53 -1.39 24.97
C LYS A 36 7.27 -2.67 25.34
N GLN A 37 7.04 -3.74 24.60
CA GLN A 37 7.63 -5.06 24.83
C GLN A 37 8.92 -5.29 24.03
N ASP A 38 9.41 -4.25 23.33
CA ASP A 38 10.57 -4.35 22.40
C ASP A 38 10.45 -5.53 21.44
N SER A 39 9.24 -5.74 20.91
CA SER A 39 8.88 -6.91 20.10
C SER A 39 8.57 -6.49 18.66
N PRO A 40 9.52 -6.62 17.73
CA PRO A 40 9.33 -6.18 16.35
C PRO A 40 8.25 -7.01 15.65
N THR A 41 7.54 -6.36 14.72
CA THR A 41 6.52 -7.01 13.88
C THR A 41 6.72 -6.69 12.41
N GLU A 42 6.52 -7.66 11.54
CA GLU A 42 6.42 -7.46 10.10
C GLU A 42 5.00 -7.00 9.73
N ILE A 43 4.90 -5.92 8.96
CA ILE A 43 3.60 -5.43 8.46
C ILE A 43 3.33 -6.03 7.08
N ILE A 44 2.24 -6.77 6.95
CA ILE A 44 1.84 -7.37 5.67
C ILE A 44 0.41 -6.99 5.25
N GLY A 45 0.18 -6.97 3.93
CA GLY A 45 -1.14 -6.98 3.32
C GLY A 45 -1.46 -8.37 2.76
N LYS A 46 -1.54 -8.49 1.43
CA LYS A 46 -1.67 -9.79 0.74
C LYS A 46 -0.36 -10.55 0.53
N ASN A 47 0.74 -10.06 1.08
CA ASN A 47 2.06 -10.68 1.01
C ASN A 47 2.55 -11.05 -0.41
N SER A 48 2.06 -10.34 -1.44
CA SER A 48 2.38 -10.62 -2.84
C SER A 48 3.83 -10.28 -3.25
N LYS A 49 4.55 -9.53 -2.41
CA LYS A 49 5.90 -9.02 -2.66
C LYS A 49 6.96 -9.53 -1.68
N SER A 50 6.65 -10.57 -0.89
CA SER A 50 7.55 -11.12 0.15
C SER A 50 8.84 -11.75 -0.39
N PHE A 51 8.93 -11.98 -1.71
CA PHE A 51 10.15 -12.48 -2.35
C PHE A 51 11.14 -11.37 -2.75
N ILE A 52 10.77 -10.10 -2.53
CA ILE A 52 11.59 -8.94 -2.88
C ILE A 52 12.33 -8.47 -1.63
N GLY A 53 13.66 -8.37 -1.75
CA GLY A 53 14.52 -7.98 -0.64
C GLY A 53 14.90 -9.14 0.28
N ASN A 54 15.43 -8.79 1.44
CA ASN A 54 15.82 -9.76 2.45
C ASN A 54 14.63 -10.22 3.27
N LYS A 55 14.71 -11.45 3.82
CA LYS A 55 13.69 -11.95 4.75
C LYS A 55 13.68 -11.11 6.02
N THR A 56 12.49 -10.72 6.45
CA THR A 56 12.29 -10.02 7.72
C THR A 56 12.62 -10.94 8.89
N GLN A 57 13.43 -10.42 9.83
CA GLN A 57 13.76 -11.13 11.08
C GLN A 57 12.83 -10.63 12.19
N SER A 58 11.58 -11.04 12.14
CA SER A 58 10.55 -10.67 13.12
C SER A 58 9.85 -11.90 13.66
N ALA A 59 9.65 -11.95 14.98
CA ALA A 59 8.91 -13.02 15.63
C ALA A 59 7.39 -12.88 15.46
N ASN A 60 6.92 -11.69 15.08
CA ASN A 60 5.50 -11.38 14.93
C ASN A 60 5.20 -10.86 13.54
N THR A 61 3.96 -11.03 13.13
CA THR A 61 3.43 -10.48 11.87
C THR A 61 2.12 -9.76 12.15
N THR A 62 1.96 -8.56 11.62
CA THR A 62 0.70 -7.81 11.64
C THR A 62 0.11 -7.77 10.26
N SER A 63 -0.98 -8.50 10.05
CA SER A 63 -1.70 -8.53 8.79
C SER A 63 -2.81 -7.48 8.76
N LEU A 64 -2.67 -6.49 7.89
CA LEU A 64 -3.68 -5.45 7.69
C LEU A 64 -4.81 -5.89 6.74
N SER A 65 -4.91 -7.19 6.41
CA SER A 65 -5.85 -7.72 5.40
C SER A 65 -7.32 -7.38 5.67
N LYS A 66 -7.70 -7.13 6.92
CA LYS A 66 -9.06 -6.71 7.30
C LYS A 66 -9.34 -5.23 7.04
N ILE A 67 -8.30 -4.42 6.82
CA ILE A 67 -8.41 -2.98 6.53
C ILE A 67 -8.49 -2.79 5.01
N SER A 68 -9.65 -3.13 4.43
CA SER A 68 -9.91 -3.12 2.98
C SER A 68 -11.23 -2.44 2.66
N GLY A 69 -11.34 -1.88 1.46
CA GLY A 69 -12.52 -1.25 0.89
C GLY A 69 -12.30 0.19 0.44
N ILE A 70 -13.19 0.66 -0.43
CA ILE A 70 -13.21 2.02 -0.95
C ILE A 70 -13.93 2.90 0.05
N ILE A 71 -13.34 4.06 0.41
CA ILE A 71 -13.90 5.01 1.37
C ILE A 71 -14.66 6.12 0.64
N ASP A 72 -14.03 6.69 -0.40
CA ASP A 72 -14.60 7.76 -1.21
C ASP A 72 -14.01 7.74 -2.61
N TYR A 73 -14.81 8.08 -3.61
CA TYR A 73 -14.36 8.18 -4.98
C TYR A 73 -15.09 9.32 -5.68
N ARG A 74 -14.33 10.29 -6.20
CA ARG A 74 -14.81 11.46 -6.91
C ARG A 74 -14.22 11.50 -8.31
N PRO A 75 -14.91 10.93 -9.29
CA PRO A 75 -14.43 10.89 -10.67
C PRO A 75 -14.15 12.29 -11.25
N GLU A 76 -15.00 13.25 -10.95
CA GLU A 76 -14.91 14.65 -11.40
C GLU A 76 -13.72 15.39 -10.79
N GLU A 77 -13.29 15.01 -9.60
CA GLU A 77 -12.13 15.57 -8.89
C GLU A 77 -10.85 14.74 -9.09
N LEU A 78 -10.95 13.65 -9.84
CA LEU A 78 -9.84 12.76 -10.17
C LEU A 78 -9.10 12.20 -8.95
N TYR A 79 -9.80 11.84 -7.89
CA TYR A 79 -9.21 11.13 -6.76
C TYR A 79 -10.06 9.96 -6.28
N ILE A 80 -9.37 9.00 -5.65
CA ILE A 80 -9.97 7.89 -4.91
C ILE A 80 -9.30 7.77 -3.53
N LYS A 81 -10.11 7.57 -2.50
CA LYS A 81 -9.67 7.29 -1.14
C LYS A 81 -10.05 5.88 -0.76
N VAL A 82 -9.07 5.11 -0.33
CA VAL A 82 -9.24 3.67 -0.05
C VAL A 82 -8.56 3.27 1.25
N LYS A 83 -9.01 2.18 1.85
CA LYS A 83 -8.29 1.51 2.93
C LYS A 83 -7.03 0.82 2.40
N ALA A 84 -6.01 0.70 3.23
CA ALA A 84 -4.67 0.30 2.83
C ALA A 84 -4.56 -1.06 2.13
N CYS A 85 -5.32 -2.06 2.59
CA CYS A 85 -5.28 -3.39 2.00
C CYS A 85 -6.32 -3.64 0.90
N THR A 86 -6.93 -2.57 0.36
CA THR A 86 -7.81 -2.69 -0.81
C THR A 86 -7.03 -3.29 -1.98
N PRO A 87 -7.53 -4.38 -2.58
CA PRO A 87 -6.91 -5.01 -3.74
C PRO A 87 -6.84 -4.06 -4.94
N ILE A 88 -5.74 -4.08 -5.66
CA ILE A 88 -5.58 -3.27 -6.88
C ILE A 88 -6.70 -3.57 -7.88
N ASN A 89 -7.05 -4.84 -8.08
CA ASN A 89 -8.10 -5.22 -9.03
C ASN A 89 -9.47 -4.60 -8.68
N GLU A 90 -9.80 -4.47 -7.40
CA GLU A 90 -11.04 -3.82 -6.94
C GLU A 90 -11.03 -2.32 -7.29
N ILE A 91 -9.91 -1.64 -7.06
CA ILE A 91 -9.75 -0.23 -7.43
C ILE A 91 -9.88 -0.06 -8.95
N GLU A 92 -9.17 -0.87 -9.73
CA GLU A 92 -9.23 -0.81 -11.20
C GLU A 92 -10.65 -1.05 -11.74
N GLN A 93 -11.41 -1.97 -11.15
CA GLN A 93 -12.81 -2.24 -11.51
C GLN A 93 -13.71 -1.02 -11.27
N VAL A 94 -13.52 -0.30 -10.17
CA VAL A 94 -14.30 0.92 -9.88
C VAL A 94 -13.91 2.05 -10.81
N LEU A 95 -12.62 2.27 -11.03
CA LEU A 95 -12.12 3.33 -11.90
C LEU A 95 -12.55 3.13 -13.35
N SER A 96 -12.58 1.89 -13.83
CA SER A 96 -12.95 1.56 -15.21
C SER A 96 -14.39 1.96 -15.57
N LYS A 97 -15.29 2.02 -14.59
CA LYS A 97 -16.69 2.45 -14.80
C LYS A 97 -16.79 3.93 -15.23
N ASN A 98 -15.79 4.73 -14.91
CA ASN A 98 -15.70 6.14 -15.26
C ASN A 98 -14.54 6.44 -16.23
N ASN A 99 -14.07 5.44 -16.99
CA ASN A 99 -12.95 5.56 -17.92
C ASN A 99 -11.69 6.17 -17.26
N GLN A 100 -11.41 5.78 -16.02
CA GLN A 100 -10.23 6.22 -15.28
C GLN A 100 -9.30 5.04 -14.98
N GLU A 101 -8.05 5.34 -14.66
CA GLU A 101 -7.00 4.36 -14.41
C GLU A 101 -6.02 4.77 -13.30
N LEU A 102 -5.35 3.77 -12.71
CA LEU A 102 -4.11 3.96 -11.95
C LEU A 102 -2.96 4.07 -12.96
N ALA A 103 -2.61 5.28 -13.34
CA ALA A 103 -1.68 5.53 -14.45
C ALA A 103 -0.25 5.04 -14.21
N PHE A 104 0.15 4.79 -12.95
CA PHE A 104 1.45 4.22 -12.60
C PHE A 104 1.59 2.73 -12.96
N GLU A 105 0.57 2.12 -13.56
CA GLU A 105 0.56 0.74 -14.06
C GLU A 105 0.98 -0.28 -13.00
N PRO A 106 0.09 -0.67 -12.09
CA PRO A 106 0.41 -1.69 -11.09
C PRO A 106 0.86 -3.01 -11.73
N ILE A 107 2.09 -3.42 -11.45
CA ILE A 107 2.69 -4.66 -11.97
C ILE A 107 2.06 -5.87 -11.27
N ASP A 108 1.72 -6.91 -12.03
CA ASP A 108 1.20 -8.16 -11.47
C ASP A 108 2.35 -9.11 -11.11
N PHE A 109 2.80 -9.05 -9.86
CA PHE A 109 3.84 -9.94 -9.36
C PHE A 109 3.34 -11.38 -9.08
N GLY A 110 2.03 -11.61 -9.09
CA GLY A 110 1.45 -12.92 -8.85
C GLY A 110 1.88 -13.95 -9.88
N TYR A 111 2.00 -13.56 -11.14
CA TYR A 111 2.49 -14.45 -12.19
C TYR A 111 3.91 -14.94 -11.95
N ILE A 112 4.77 -14.11 -11.34
CA ILE A 112 6.15 -14.48 -11.01
C ILE A 112 6.20 -15.40 -9.80
N LYS A 113 5.38 -15.12 -8.77
CA LYS A 113 5.41 -15.82 -7.48
C LYS A 113 4.54 -17.09 -7.46
N GLU A 114 3.35 -17.01 -8.07
CA GLU A 114 2.27 -17.98 -7.85
C GLU A 114 1.73 -18.57 -9.17
N GLY A 115 2.25 -18.13 -10.32
CA GLY A 115 1.75 -18.56 -11.64
C GLY A 115 0.33 -18.06 -11.98
N LYS A 116 -0.25 -17.20 -11.16
CA LYS A 116 -1.59 -16.63 -11.32
C LYS A 116 -1.62 -15.16 -10.95
N SER A 117 -2.65 -14.43 -11.43
CA SER A 117 -2.81 -13.02 -11.14
C SER A 117 -2.96 -12.76 -9.63
N ASN A 118 -2.08 -11.92 -9.09
CA ASN A 118 -2.15 -11.36 -7.74
C ASN A 118 -1.43 -10.01 -7.72
N LYS A 119 -2.12 -8.95 -8.11
CA LYS A 119 -1.57 -7.58 -8.07
C LYS A 119 -1.31 -7.09 -6.64
N GLY A 120 -1.87 -7.75 -5.62
CA GLY A 120 -1.68 -7.33 -4.22
C GLY A 120 -2.57 -6.16 -3.83
N THR A 121 -2.07 -5.31 -2.90
CA THR A 121 -2.82 -4.21 -2.28
C THR A 121 -2.18 -2.86 -2.58
N ILE A 122 -2.98 -1.79 -2.49
CA ILE A 122 -2.50 -0.44 -2.76
C ILE A 122 -1.39 0.01 -1.79
N ALA A 123 -1.50 -0.32 -0.49
CA ALA A 123 -0.44 -0.03 0.47
C ALA A 123 0.87 -0.75 0.12
N GLY A 124 0.81 -1.99 -0.35
CA GLY A 124 1.98 -2.73 -0.81
C GLY A 124 2.65 -2.07 -2.02
N TYR A 125 1.88 -1.43 -2.92
CA TYR A 125 2.46 -0.66 -4.03
C TYR A 125 3.09 0.64 -3.56
N LEU A 126 2.42 1.39 -2.68
CA LEU A 126 2.97 2.62 -2.13
C LEU A 126 4.25 2.34 -1.32
N SER A 127 4.21 1.34 -0.45
CA SER A 127 5.36 0.97 0.38
C SER A 127 6.58 0.56 -0.43
N CYS A 128 6.39 -0.08 -1.60
CA CYS A 128 7.50 -0.47 -2.48
C CYS A 128 7.80 0.59 -3.56
N ASN A 129 6.90 1.53 -3.81
CA ASN A 129 6.97 2.55 -4.86
C ASN A 129 7.20 1.96 -6.27
N TYR A 130 6.58 0.82 -6.56
CA TYR A 130 6.68 0.19 -7.87
C TYR A 130 5.74 0.83 -8.89
N ALA A 131 6.19 0.89 -10.13
CA ALA A 131 5.44 1.40 -11.26
C ALA A 131 5.81 0.64 -12.53
N GLY A 132 4.91 0.61 -13.50
CA GLY A 132 5.14 0.01 -14.81
C GLY A 132 5.99 0.85 -15.74
N SER A 133 6.00 0.46 -17.00
CA SER A 133 6.86 1.03 -18.06
C SER A 133 6.58 2.51 -18.35
N ARG A 134 5.34 2.98 -18.11
CA ARG A 134 4.95 4.39 -18.30
C ARG A 134 5.51 5.35 -17.25
N ARG A 135 6.30 4.87 -16.29
CA ARG A 135 6.87 5.67 -15.19
C ARG A 135 7.52 6.97 -15.67
N PHE A 136 8.23 6.94 -16.79
CA PHE A 136 8.91 8.13 -17.35
C PHE A 136 7.94 9.24 -17.74
N LYS A 137 6.70 8.90 -18.10
CA LYS A 137 5.68 9.87 -18.51
C LYS A 137 4.74 10.26 -17.38
N VAL A 138 4.32 9.31 -16.57
CA VAL A 138 3.22 9.50 -15.59
C VAL A 138 3.71 9.51 -14.16
N GLY A 139 4.97 9.19 -13.91
CA GLY A 139 5.52 9.04 -12.57
C GLY A 139 5.28 7.66 -11.96
N SER A 140 5.70 7.51 -10.72
CA SER A 140 5.52 6.31 -9.89
C SER A 140 4.32 6.47 -8.96
N VAL A 141 4.03 5.47 -8.13
CA VAL A 141 2.98 5.54 -7.10
C VAL A 141 3.15 6.77 -6.22
N ARG A 142 4.40 7.11 -5.86
CA ARG A 142 4.77 8.31 -5.09
C ARG A 142 4.17 9.59 -5.67
N ASP A 143 4.12 9.71 -6.99
CA ASP A 143 3.66 10.92 -7.67
C ASP A 143 2.13 11.02 -7.77
N HIS A 144 1.44 9.93 -7.43
CA HIS A 144 -0.02 9.83 -7.42
C HIS A 144 -0.62 9.89 -6.01
N VAL A 145 0.18 9.79 -4.95
CA VAL A 145 -0.33 9.86 -3.57
C VAL A 145 -0.58 11.31 -3.18
N LEU A 146 -1.83 11.61 -2.80
CA LEU A 146 -2.27 12.91 -2.31
C LEU A 146 -2.24 12.98 -0.78
N GLY A 147 -2.42 11.85 -0.12
CA GLY A 147 -2.41 11.78 1.34
C GLY A 147 -2.54 10.36 1.86
N PHE A 148 -2.29 10.20 3.15
CA PHE A 148 -2.43 8.93 3.85
C PHE A 148 -2.83 9.11 5.31
N LYS A 149 -3.34 8.04 5.90
CA LYS A 149 -3.37 7.79 7.33
C LYS A 149 -2.63 6.50 7.66
N GLY A 150 -2.11 6.40 8.85
CA GLY A 150 -1.43 5.21 9.32
C GLY A 150 -0.93 5.35 10.73
N VAL A 151 -0.26 4.32 11.22
CA VAL A 151 0.27 4.23 12.58
C VAL A 151 1.79 4.14 12.51
N ASN A 152 2.49 5.00 13.24
CA ASN A 152 3.95 4.97 13.33
C ASN A 152 4.45 3.84 14.26
N GLY A 153 5.78 3.65 14.33
CA GLY A 153 6.39 2.60 15.16
C GLY A 153 6.18 2.75 16.68
N LYS A 154 5.64 3.89 17.17
CA LYS A 154 5.27 4.11 18.56
C LYS A 154 3.79 3.87 18.85
N GLY A 155 3.01 3.57 17.84
CA GLY A 155 1.57 3.40 17.95
C GLY A 155 0.77 4.70 17.83
N ASP A 156 1.39 5.82 17.38
CA ASP A 156 0.65 7.06 17.18
C ASP A 156 0.01 7.07 15.80
N ILE A 157 -1.25 7.50 15.75
CA ILE A 157 -1.97 7.70 14.49
C ILE A 157 -1.47 8.99 13.84
N ILE A 158 -0.98 8.89 12.62
CA ILE A 158 -0.50 10.02 11.84
C ILE A 158 -1.30 10.16 10.55
N LYS A 159 -1.48 11.42 10.11
CA LYS A 159 -2.15 11.77 8.86
C LYS A 159 -1.33 12.84 8.16
N SER A 160 -1.18 12.70 6.84
CA SER A 160 -0.55 13.72 6.01
C SER A 160 -1.27 13.84 4.68
N GLY A 161 -1.29 15.05 4.11
CA GLY A 161 -1.98 15.35 2.86
C GLY A 161 -3.50 15.41 3.00
N GLY A 162 -4.18 15.35 1.86
CA GLY A 162 -5.64 15.46 1.76
C GLY A 162 -6.15 14.97 0.42
N THR A 163 -7.21 15.60 -0.09
CA THR A 163 -7.79 15.31 -1.41
C THR A 163 -7.31 16.28 -2.50
N VAL A 164 -6.55 17.31 -2.14
CA VAL A 164 -6.07 18.32 -3.07
C VAL A 164 -4.66 18.03 -3.57
N VAL A 165 -4.41 18.33 -4.84
CA VAL A 165 -3.12 18.06 -5.51
C VAL A 165 -1.98 18.92 -4.95
N LYS A 166 -2.31 20.14 -4.43
CA LYS A 166 -1.32 21.08 -3.91
C LYS A 166 -1.44 21.20 -2.39
N ASN A 167 -0.46 20.67 -1.67
CA ASN A 167 -0.25 20.95 -0.25
C ASN A 167 1.10 21.65 -0.11
N VAL A 168 1.08 22.91 0.36
CA VAL A 168 2.26 23.76 0.48
C VAL A 168 2.71 23.96 1.94
N THR A 169 2.06 23.28 2.88
CA THR A 169 2.32 23.46 4.31
C THR A 169 3.05 22.24 4.88
N GLY A 170 4.26 22.44 5.34
CA GLY A 170 5.07 21.42 6.02
C GLY A 170 5.75 20.42 5.07
N TYR A 171 6.29 19.36 5.65
CA TYR A 171 6.95 18.28 4.91
C TYR A 171 5.94 17.38 4.20
N ASP A 172 6.26 16.97 2.98
CA ASP A 172 5.47 15.99 2.23
C ASP A 172 5.76 14.55 2.72
N LEU A 173 5.14 14.18 3.83
CA LEU A 173 5.28 12.86 4.40
C LEU A 173 4.75 11.76 3.47
N SER A 174 3.80 12.09 2.59
CA SER A 174 3.28 11.14 1.60
C SER A 174 4.38 10.67 0.64
N LYS A 175 5.32 11.57 0.31
CA LYS A 175 6.48 11.23 -0.51
C LYS A 175 7.54 10.44 0.27
N LEU A 176 7.67 10.69 1.58
CA LEU A 176 8.61 9.99 2.44
C LEU A 176 8.26 8.52 2.63
N ILE A 177 6.98 8.21 2.81
CA ILE A 177 6.53 6.82 3.03
C ILE A 177 6.58 5.96 1.76
N ALA A 178 6.60 6.57 0.58
CA ALA A 178 6.72 5.85 -0.68
C ALA A 178 8.13 5.22 -0.80
N GLY A 179 8.18 3.90 -0.90
CA GLY A 179 9.42 3.14 -0.93
C GLY A 179 10.01 2.80 0.45
N SER A 180 9.25 3.03 1.54
CA SER A 180 9.69 2.70 2.91
C SER A 180 9.53 1.22 3.27
N PHE A 181 8.95 0.39 2.42
CA PHE A 181 8.65 -1.04 2.66
C PHE A 181 7.86 -1.31 3.96
N GLY A 182 7.06 -0.33 4.42
CA GLY A 182 6.28 -0.45 5.65
C GLY A 182 7.09 -0.26 6.95
N THR A 183 8.37 0.14 6.85
CA THR A 183 9.24 0.32 8.03
C THR A 183 8.97 1.59 8.81
N LEU A 184 8.35 2.60 8.19
CA LEU A 184 8.07 3.88 8.84
C LEU A 184 6.64 3.97 9.37
N VAL A 185 5.67 3.39 8.67
CA VAL A 185 4.24 3.54 8.96
C VAL A 185 3.48 2.27 8.55
N ALA A 186 2.62 1.77 9.42
CA ALA A 186 1.57 0.83 9.08
C ALA A 186 0.40 1.62 8.48
N LEU A 187 0.26 1.60 7.17
CA LEU A 187 -0.76 2.36 6.45
C LEU A 187 -2.17 1.82 6.71
N THR A 188 -3.13 2.73 6.96
CA THR A 188 -4.56 2.40 7.15
C THR A 188 -5.46 2.97 6.07
N GLU A 189 -5.18 4.19 5.58
CA GLU A 189 -5.91 4.82 4.47
C GLU A 189 -4.92 5.47 3.50
N ILE A 190 -5.28 5.50 2.22
CA ILE A 190 -4.51 6.14 1.16
C ILE A 190 -5.46 6.91 0.24
N THR A 191 -5.11 8.15 -0.07
CA THR A 191 -5.77 8.96 -1.09
C THR A 191 -4.86 9.06 -2.31
N LEU A 192 -5.41 8.73 -3.48
CA LEU A 192 -4.68 8.67 -4.73
C LEU A 192 -5.32 9.59 -5.77
N LYS A 193 -4.48 10.27 -6.52
CA LYS A 193 -4.85 10.87 -7.79
C LYS A 193 -5.04 9.76 -8.82
N VAL A 194 -6.12 9.84 -9.59
CA VAL A 194 -6.39 8.98 -10.74
C VAL A 194 -6.36 9.80 -12.03
N LEU A 195 -6.18 9.14 -13.16
CA LEU A 195 -6.15 9.82 -14.46
C LEU A 195 -7.19 9.24 -15.40
N PRO A 196 -7.71 10.02 -16.37
CA PRO A 196 -8.52 9.50 -17.44
C PRO A 196 -7.76 8.44 -18.24
N LYS A 197 -8.43 7.35 -18.55
CA LYS A 197 -7.89 6.32 -19.42
C LYS A 197 -7.80 6.82 -20.85
N LYS A 198 -6.75 6.43 -21.56
CA LYS A 198 -6.60 6.73 -22.98
C LYS A 198 -7.62 5.95 -23.83
N ASP A 199 -8.20 6.58 -24.85
CA ASP A 199 -9.15 5.95 -25.75
C ASP A 199 -8.52 4.83 -26.58
N SER A 200 -7.23 4.97 -26.91
CA SER A 200 -6.48 3.94 -27.64
C SER A 200 -5.01 3.91 -27.23
N SER A 201 -4.39 2.75 -27.41
CA SER A 201 -2.96 2.56 -27.26
C SER A 201 -2.40 1.76 -28.41
N LYS A 202 -1.16 2.06 -28.83
CA LYS A 202 -0.42 1.29 -29.83
C LYS A 202 0.95 0.95 -29.28
N THR A 203 1.40 -0.28 -29.50
CA THR A 203 2.76 -0.72 -29.15
C THR A 203 3.55 -0.86 -30.44
N VAL A 204 4.70 -0.21 -30.51
CA VAL A 204 5.65 -0.35 -31.61
C VAL A 204 6.88 -1.07 -31.07
N ILE A 205 7.20 -2.21 -31.69
CA ILE A 205 8.41 -2.99 -31.36
C ILE A 205 9.46 -2.69 -32.43
N ILE A 206 10.59 -2.14 -32.00
CA ILE A 206 11.72 -1.87 -32.88
C ILE A 206 12.84 -2.82 -32.48
N LEU A 207 13.22 -3.70 -33.40
CA LEU A 207 14.37 -4.59 -33.23
C LEU A 207 15.58 -3.94 -33.93
N SER A 208 16.59 -3.60 -33.16
CA SER A 208 17.85 -3.07 -33.68
C SER A 208 18.99 -3.99 -33.29
N LEU A 209 19.73 -4.51 -34.30
CA LEU A 209 20.94 -5.31 -34.07
C LEU A 209 22.21 -4.45 -33.96
N ILE A 210 22.13 -3.16 -34.23
CA ILE A 210 23.29 -2.26 -34.32
C ILE A 210 23.64 -1.65 -32.93
N HIS A 211 22.71 -1.67 -31.98
CA HIS A 211 22.88 -1.02 -30.66
C HIS A 211 23.04 -2.02 -29.50
N ILE A 212 23.36 -3.25 -29.82
CA ILE A 212 23.79 -4.26 -28.86
C ILE A 212 25.33 -4.30 -28.85
#